data_9a630bb7082fe798b3aa89753c307fba
#
_entry.id   9a630bb7082fe798b3aa89753c307fba
#
_cell.length_a   1.000
_cell.length_b   1.000
_cell.length_c   1.000
_cell.angle_alpha   90.00
_cell.angle_beta   90.00
_cell.angle_gamma   90.00
#
_symmetry.space_group_name_H-M   'P 1'
#
loop_
_entity.id
_entity.type
_entity.pdbx_description
1 polymer ?
#
loop_
_entity_poly.entity_id
_entity_poly.type
_entity_poly.pdbx_seq_one_letter_code
_entity_poly.pdbx_strand_id
1 'polypeptide(L)'
;MSSKLIRGLTLLFVLASLASFPLPLAASSPQLSPSTRAKLIARAEQVTGDKFPSVTSTSHGVTVFAVTTPSIDVLAAIDQGFTDLFAVARRHGYKNRMSFSNYTVFIARPDRTKDSAGQYSPDIAVPAGQYAGGYYDQGGYIYAAGMVLAFNPSAFVFAEHERDFSRISNVVRYEGEHIILYYNDRALYEKTADHSKGGGHPILQ
;
A
#
# COMPACT_ATOMS: atom_id res chain seq x y z
N MET A 1 -17.08 79.84 -35.63
CA MET A 1 -17.92 78.69 -36.05
C MET A 1 -17.18 77.42 -35.56
N SER A 2 -17.64 76.83 -34.50
CA SER A 2 -16.92 75.72 -33.84
C SER A 2 -17.91 74.59 -33.65
N SER A 3 -17.75 73.50 -34.36
CA SER A 3 -18.59 72.32 -34.27
C SER A 3 -17.95 71.34 -33.26
N LYS A 4 -18.66 71.02 -32.17
CA LYS A 4 -18.29 70.05 -31.17
C LYS A 4 -18.71 68.66 -31.63
N LEU A 5 -17.74 67.77 -31.81
CA LEU A 5 -17.94 66.32 -32.09
C LEU A 5 -18.16 65.59 -30.75
N ILE A 6 -19.34 65.04 -30.57
CA ILE A 6 -19.68 64.17 -29.46
C ILE A 6 -19.29 62.74 -29.84
N ARG A 7 -18.29 62.16 -29.16
CA ARG A 7 -17.93 60.74 -29.26
C ARG A 7 -18.74 59.95 -28.27
N GLY A 8 -19.67 59.12 -28.80
CA GLY A 8 -20.41 58.14 -28.02
C GLY A 8 -19.49 56.97 -27.62
N LEU A 9 -19.39 56.69 -26.32
CA LEU A 9 -18.68 55.58 -25.77
C LEU A 9 -19.66 54.40 -25.61
N THR A 10 -19.55 53.39 -26.49
CA THR A 10 -20.37 52.18 -26.43
C THR A 10 -19.71 51.23 -25.44
N LEU A 11 -20.36 51.02 -24.27
CA LEU A 11 -19.91 50.09 -23.24
C LEU A 11 -20.39 48.69 -23.61
N LEU A 12 -19.46 47.81 -24.00
CA LEU A 12 -19.73 46.41 -24.31
C LEU A 12 -19.70 45.59 -22.99
N PHE A 13 -20.87 45.17 -22.51
CA PHE A 13 -20.97 44.24 -21.41
C PHE A 13 -20.68 42.81 -21.91
N VAL A 14 -19.52 42.26 -21.59
CA VAL A 14 -19.23 40.84 -21.77
C VAL A 14 -19.78 40.08 -20.54
N LEU A 15 -20.91 39.41 -20.73
CA LEU A 15 -21.42 38.43 -19.76
C LEU A 15 -20.53 37.20 -19.80
N ALA A 16 -19.66 37.03 -18.80
CA ALA A 16 -18.93 35.81 -18.59
C ALA A 16 -19.87 34.75 -17.95
N SER A 17 -20.35 33.82 -18.77
CA SER A 17 -21.08 32.64 -18.30
C SER A 17 -20.11 31.73 -17.50
N LEU A 18 -20.21 31.72 -16.20
CA LEU A 18 -19.55 30.74 -15.32
C LEU A 18 -20.20 29.37 -15.56
N ALA A 19 -19.60 28.56 -16.45
CA ALA A 19 -19.94 27.16 -16.59
C ALA A 19 -19.49 26.43 -15.33
N SER A 20 -20.45 26.10 -14.46
CA SER A 20 -20.22 25.21 -13.31
C SER A 20 -19.95 23.81 -13.83
N PHE A 21 -18.67 23.44 -13.92
CA PHE A 21 -18.29 22.04 -14.15
C PHE A 21 -18.66 21.24 -12.91
N PRO A 22 -19.46 20.17 -13.02
CA PRO A 22 -19.67 19.27 -11.89
C PRO A 22 -18.33 18.64 -11.53
N LEU A 23 -17.91 18.84 -10.27
CA LEU A 23 -16.78 18.11 -9.72
C LEU A 23 -17.07 16.61 -9.84
N PRO A 24 -16.13 15.79 -10.36
CA PRO A 24 -16.32 14.35 -10.38
C PRO A 24 -16.54 13.87 -8.93
N LEU A 25 -17.70 13.26 -8.67
CA LEU A 25 -17.93 12.53 -7.43
C LEU A 25 -16.79 11.51 -7.31
N ALA A 26 -15.94 11.66 -6.28
CA ALA A 26 -14.95 10.67 -5.95
C ALA A 26 -15.68 9.34 -5.76
N ALA A 27 -15.39 8.38 -6.64
CA ALA A 27 -15.94 7.04 -6.53
C ALA A 27 -15.51 6.50 -5.17
N SER A 28 -16.46 6.30 -4.25
CA SER A 28 -16.18 5.72 -2.95
C SER A 28 -15.60 4.34 -3.18
N SER A 29 -14.35 4.15 -2.74
CA SER A 29 -13.71 2.83 -2.75
C SER A 29 -14.64 1.82 -2.09
N PRO A 30 -14.74 0.58 -2.62
CA PRO A 30 -15.59 -0.43 -2.03
C PRO A 30 -15.13 -0.69 -0.58
N GLN A 31 -15.91 -0.17 0.35
CA GLN A 31 -15.60 -0.28 1.78
C GLN A 31 -15.76 -1.74 2.20
N LEU A 32 -14.72 -2.30 2.83
CA LEU A 32 -14.76 -3.66 3.35
C LEU A 32 -15.98 -3.85 4.27
N SER A 33 -16.67 -4.99 4.13
CA SER A 33 -17.74 -5.30 5.08
C SER A 33 -17.19 -5.35 6.51
N PRO A 34 -17.99 -4.98 7.53
CA PRO A 34 -17.54 -5.00 8.92
C PRO A 34 -16.97 -6.36 9.35
N SER A 35 -17.57 -7.47 8.90
CA SER A 35 -17.12 -8.83 9.20
C SER A 35 -15.77 -9.15 8.53
N THR A 36 -15.58 -8.76 7.29
CA THR A 36 -14.30 -8.94 6.58
C THR A 36 -13.18 -8.12 7.22
N ARG A 37 -13.48 -6.87 7.57
CA ARG A 37 -12.55 -5.99 8.29
C ARG A 37 -12.12 -6.59 9.62
N ALA A 38 -13.07 -7.09 10.42
CA ALA A 38 -12.77 -7.73 11.72
C ALA A 38 -11.86 -8.96 11.55
N LYS A 39 -12.08 -9.80 10.53
CA LYS A 39 -11.24 -10.96 10.23
C LYS A 39 -9.81 -10.57 9.86
N LEU A 40 -9.64 -9.54 9.04
CA LEU A 40 -8.30 -9.03 8.68
C LEU A 40 -7.55 -8.48 9.89
N ILE A 41 -8.23 -7.69 10.74
CA ILE A 41 -7.64 -7.16 11.98
C ILE A 41 -7.22 -8.32 12.88
N ALA A 42 -8.10 -9.28 13.14
CA ALA A 42 -7.80 -10.45 13.97
C ALA A 42 -6.59 -11.23 13.42
N ARG A 43 -6.49 -11.39 12.10
CA ARG A 43 -5.34 -12.06 11.46
C ARG A 43 -4.05 -11.26 11.64
N ALA A 44 -4.06 -9.96 11.43
CA ALA A 44 -2.91 -9.10 11.65
C ALA A 44 -2.46 -9.13 13.11
N GLU A 45 -3.39 -9.02 14.06
CA GLU A 45 -3.13 -9.11 15.49
C GLU A 45 -2.54 -10.47 15.90
N GLN A 46 -3.06 -11.56 15.32
CA GLN A 46 -2.54 -12.91 15.56
C GLN A 46 -1.08 -13.06 15.12
N VAL A 47 -0.74 -12.52 13.95
CA VAL A 47 0.60 -12.64 13.36
C VAL A 47 1.62 -11.80 14.11
N THR A 48 1.26 -10.56 14.47
CA THR A 48 2.20 -9.58 15.00
C THR A 48 2.18 -9.51 16.55
N GLY A 49 1.10 -9.94 17.19
CA GLY A 49 0.85 -9.69 18.60
C GLY A 49 0.49 -8.24 18.93
N ASP A 50 0.34 -7.39 17.92
CA ASP A 50 0.01 -5.98 18.07
C ASP A 50 -1.49 -5.73 17.99
N LYS A 51 -1.92 -4.52 18.41
CA LYS A 51 -3.26 -3.98 18.19
C LYS A 51 -3.19 -2.82 17.21
N PHE A 52 -4.21 -2.69 16.36
CA PHE A 52 -4.25 -1.70 15.28
C PHE A 52 -5.38 -0.68 15.48
N PRO A 53 -5.28 0.21 16.48
CA PRO A 53 -6.33 1.17 16.81
C PRO A 53 -6.43 2.33 15.80
N SER A 54 -5.33 2.63 15.10
CA SER A 54 -5.30 3.72 14.12
C SER A 54 -5.79 3.24 12.77
N VAL A 55 -6.71 3.99 12.16
CA VAL A 55 -7.24 3.72 10.82
C VAL A 55 -7.20 4.99 10.00
N THR A 56 -6.57 4.92 8.85
CA THR A 56 -6.47 6.04 7.92
C THR A 56 -6.47 5.52 6.47
N SER A 57 -6.28 6.40 5.51
CA SER A 57 -6.07 6.05 4.10
C SER A 57 -4.95 6.89 3.53
N THR A 58 -4.24 6.33 2.54
CA THR A 58 -3.29 7.11 1.75
C THR A 58 -4.04 8.05 0.80
N SER A 59 -3.32 8.97 0.15
CA SER A 59 -3.89 9.91 -0.82
C SER A 59 -4.49 9.22 -2.05
N HIS A 60 -3.99 8.04 -2.41
CA HIS A 60 -4.49 7.23 -3.52
C HIS A 60 -5.55 6.19 -3.10
N GLY A 61 -5.90 6.13 -1.81
CA GLY A 61 -7.04 5.33 -1.32
C GLY A 61 -6.69 3.93 -0.83
N VAL A 62 -5.42 3.64 -0.50
CA VAL A 62 -5.06 2.44 0.25
C VAL A 62 -5.59 2.56 1.68
N THR A 63 -6.31 1.58 2.18
CA THR A 63 -6.71 1.54 3.59
C THR A 63 -5.54 1.12 4.47
N VAL A 64 -5.23 1.90 5.50
CA VAL A 64 -4.10 1.64 6.41
C VAL A 64 -4.60 1.48 7.84
N PHE A 65 -4.24 0.35 8.45
CA PHE A 65 -4.37 0.10 9.88
C PHE A 65 -2.98 0.13 10.52
N ALA A 66 -2.84 0.79 11.66
CA ALA A 66 -1.53 0.91 12.30
C ALA A 66 -1.62 0.87 13.82
N VAL A 67 -0.51 0.50 14.45
CA VAL A 67 -0.35 0.55 15.92
C VAL A 67 -0.36 2.01 16.39
N THR A 68 0.34 2.87 15.67
CA THR A 68 0.37 4.31 15.87
C THR A 68 -0.08 5.02 14.60
N THR A 69 -0.57 6.24 14.71
CA THR A 69 -0.99 7.00 13.52
C THR A 69 0.22 7.27 12.62
N PRO A 70 0.23 6.77 11.38
CA PRO A 70 1.35 6.97 10.46
C PRO A 70 1.51 8.45 10.10
N SER A 71 2.75 8.89 9.87
CA SER A 71 3.02 10.21 9.32
C SER A 71 2.58 10.30 7.85
N ILE A 72 2.46 11.52 7.35
CA ILE A 72 2.13 11.75 5.94
C ILE A 72 3.21 11.17 5.01
N ASP A 73 4.48 11.17 5.44
CA ASP A 73 5.59 10.64 4.66
C ASP A 73 5.54 9.11 4.57
N VAL A 74 5.13 8.43 5.64
CA VAL A 74 4.86 6.97 5.63
C VAL A 74 3.73 6.65 4.65
N LEU A 75 2.63 7.40 4.68
CA LEU A 75 1.52 7.20 3.76
C LEU A 75 1.93 7.46 2.30
N ALA A 76 2.74 8.48 2.05
CA ALA A 76 3.30 8.77 0.74
C ALA A 76 4.25 7.67 0.25
N ALA A 77 5.07 7.09 1.14
CA ALA A 77 5.95 5.97 0.80
C ALA A 77 5.16 4.69 0.42
N ILE A 78 4.01 4.45 1.05
CA ILE A 78 3.10 3.37 0.66
C ILE A 78 2.56 3.61 -0.76
N ASP A 79 2.06 4.81 -1.04
CA ASP A 79 1.56 5.16 -2.38
C ASP A 79 2.66 5.05 -3.44
N GLN A 80 3.90 5.46 -3.12
CA GLN A 80 5.04 5.32 -4.03
C GLN A 80 5.34 3.86 -4.33
N GLY A 81 5.34 2.99 -3.31
CA GLY A 81 5.55 1.55 -3.50
C GLY A 81 4.54 0.92 -4.45
N PHE A 82 3.26 1.23 -4.29
CA PHE A 82 2.23 0.77 -5.23
C PHE A 82 2.35 1.38 -6.62
N THR A 83 2.71 2.66 -6.72
CA THR A 83 2.95 3.34 -8.01
C THR A 83 4.01 2.60 -8.81
N ASP A 84 5.14 2.31 -8.18
CA ASP A 84 6.26 1.60 -8.79
C ASP A 84 5.88 0.17 -9.16
N LEU A 85 5.23 -0.55 -8.25
CA LEU A 85 4.74 -1.91 -8.51
C LEU A 85 3.79 -1.96 -9.71
N PHE A 86 2.81 -1.06 -9.75
CA PHE A 86 1.85 -1.04 -10.86
C PHE A 86 2.50 -0.65 -12.19
N ALA A 87 3.53 0.20 -12.17
CA ALA A 87 4.30 0.51 -13.36
C ALA A 87 5.04 -0.73 -13.90
N VAL A 88 5.66 -1.51 -13.00
CA VAL A 88 6.30 -2.78 -13.36
C VAL A 88 5.28 -3.79 -13.88
N ALA A 89 4.20 -4.01 -13.14
CA ALA A 89 3.16 -4.98 -13.50
C ALA A 89 2.53 -4.70 -14.87
N ARG A 90 2.32 -3.41 -15.21
CA ARG A 90 1.84 -3.02 -16.56
C ARG A 90 2.81 -3.41 -17.67
N ARG A 91 4.13 -3.31 -17.45
CA ARG A 91 5.13 -3.75 -18.44
C ARG A 91 5.08 -5.26 -18.70
N HIS A 92 4.64 -6.04 -17.70
CA HIS A 92 4.37 -7.49 -17.83
C HIS A 92 2.97 -7.80 -18.40
N GLY A 93 2.17 -6.78 -18.76
CA GLY A 93 0.82 -6.97 -19.30
C GLY A 93 -0.24 -7.33 -18.26
N TYR A 94 0.07 -7.24 -16.97
CA TYR A 94 -0.86 -7.54 -15.89
C TYR A 94 -1.91 -6.45 -15.72
N LYS A 95 -3.14 -6.85 -15.37
CA LYS A 95 -4.30 -5.95 -15.31
C LYS A 95 -5.11 -6.07 -14.01
N ASN A 96 -5.03 -7.22 -13.34
CA ASN A 96 -5.82 -7.47 -12.14
C ASN A 96 -5.15 -6.88 -10.90
N ARG A 97 -5.95 -6.37 -9.96
CA ARG A 97 -5.47 -5.76 -8.71
C ARG A 97 -4.56 -4.55 -8.89
N MET A 98 -4.80 -3.75 -9.94
CA MET A 98 -4.01 -2.57 -10.30
C MET A 98 -4.61 -1.25 -9.78
N SER A 99 -5.41 -1.30 -8.72
CA SER A 99 -5.99 -0.12 -8.07
C SER A 99 -5.59 -0.08 -6.59
N PHE A 100 -5.21 1.08 -6.11
CA PHE A 100 -4.85 1.33 -4.70
C PHE A 100 -5.97 0.91 -3.74
N SER A 101 -7.23 1.17 -4.08
CA SER A 101 -8.40 0.82 -3.28
C SER A 101 -8.62 -0.68 -3.12
N ASN A 102 -7.91 -1.53 -3.88
CA ASN A 102 -7.95 -2.98 -3.69
C ASN A 102 -7.16 -3.44 -2.45
N TYR A 103 -6.32 -2.57 -1.86
CA TYR A 103 -5.36 -2.97 -0.86
C TYR A 103 -5.68 -2.43 0.53
N THR A 104 -5.40 -3.28 1.50
CA THR A 104 -5.37 -2.96 2.92
C THR A 104 -3.99 -3.25 3.47
N VAL A 105 -3.39 -2.29 4.13
CA VAL A 105 -2.05 -2.38 4.69
C VAL A 105 -2.11 -2.27 6.21
N PHE A 106 -1.39 -3.14 6.89
CA PHE A 106 -1.21 -3.10 8.34
C PHE A 106 0.23 -2.71 8.65
N ILE A 107 0.42 -1.72 9.54
CA ILE A 107 1.74 -1.29 10.01
C ILE A 107 1.87 -1.71 11.48
N ALA A 108 2.67 -2.75 11.71
CA ALA A 108 3.01 -3.25 13.04
C ALA A 108 4.09 -2.38 13.70
N ARG A 109 4.36 -2.62 14.99
CA ARG A 109 5.49 -1.99 15.68
C ARG A 109 6.80 -2.37 14.99
N PRO A 110 7.83 -1.51 15.09
CA PRO A 110 9.18 -1.88 14.67
C PRO A 110 9.59 -3.20 15.31
N ASP A 111 10.22 -4.07 14.53
CA ASP A 111 10.79 -5.29 15.07
C ASP A 111 11.87 -4.94 16.10
N ARG A 112 11.79 -5.52 17.28
CA ARG A 112 12.72 -5.27 18.39
C ARG A 112 13.76 -6.38 18.53
N THR A 113 13.73 -7.38 17.66
CA THR A 113 14.67 -8.47 17.69
C THR A 113 16.00 -8.02 17.10
N LYS A 114 17.08 -8.30 17.83
CA LYS A 114 18.43 -8.01 17.37
C LYS A 114 18.98 -9.20 16.61
N ASP A 115 19.64 -8.90 15.50
CA ASP A 115 20.44 -9.89 14.79
C ASP A 115 21.70 -10.28 15.57
N SER A 116 22.51 -11.19 15.01
CA SER A 116 23.78 -11.63 15.61
C SER A 116 24.82 -10.51 15.77
N ALA A 117 24.69 -9.40 15.04
CA ALA A 117 25.51 -8.20 15.14
C ALA A 117 24.95 -7.19 16.15
N GLY A 118 23.81 -7.49 16.80
CA GLY A 118 23.16 -6.62 17.78
C GLY A 118 22.36 -5.47 17.17
N GLN A 119 22.12 -5.50 15.84
CA GLN A 119 21.28 -4.53 15.14
C GLN A 119 19.81 -4.97 15.21
N TYR A 120 18.90 -4.01 15.34
CA TYR A 120 17.47 -4.30 15.23
C TYR A 120 17.11 -4.61 13.79
N SER A 121 16.42 -5.74 13.59
CA SER A 121 15.76 -5.99 12.32
C SER A 121 14.53 -5.08 12.19
N PRO A 122 14.34 -4.41 11.08
CA PRO A 122 13.09 -3.72 10.77
C PRO A 122 11.99 -4.66 10.26
N ASP A 123 12.27 -5.96 10.20
CA ASP A 123 11.36 -6.96 9.69
C ASP A 123 10.42 -7.47 10.79
N ILE A 124 9.26 -8.00 10.39
CA ILE A 124 8.32 -8.61 11.33
C ILE A 124 8.87 -9.96 11.78
N ALA A 125 9.00 -10.15 13.09
CA ALA A 125 9.25 -11.46 13.67
C ALA A 125 7.92 -12.22 13.81
N VAL A 126 7.85 -13.42 13.23
CA VAL A 126 6.67 -14.28 13.32
C VAL A 126 7.04 -15.64 13.90
N PRO A 127 6.11 -16.31 14.64
CA PRO A 127 6.38 -17.64 15.18
C PRO A 127 6.76 -18.63 14.08
N ALA A 128 7.85 -19.39 14.27
CA ALA A 128 8.38 -20.36 13.32
C ALA A 128 7.34 -21.38 12.84
N GLY A 129 6.39 -21.74 13.69
CA GLY A 129 5.32 -22.69 13.35
C GLY A 129 4.39 -22.23 12.19
N GLN A 130 4.40 -20.94 11.85
CA GLN A 130 3.67 -20.42 10.67
C GLN A 130 4.43 -20.64 9.36
N TYR A 131 5.74 -20.87 9.45
CA TYR A 131 6.67 -21.04 8.33
C TYR A 131 7.61 -22.22 8.59
N ALA A 132 7.09 -23.29 9.16
CA ALA A 132 7.89 -24.48 9.47
C ALA A 132 8.63 -24.96 8.20
N GLY A 133 9.96 -25.04 8.31
CA GLY A 133 10.86 -25.33 7.19
C GLY A 133 11.33 -24.10 6.40
N GLY A 134 11.01 -22.90 6.84
CA GLY A 134 11.51 -21.66 6.25
C GLY A 134 13.01 -21.46 6.48
N TYR A 135 13.69 -20.93 5.47
CA TYR A 135 15.14 -20.67 5.47
C TYR A 135 15.56 -19.62 6.52
N TYR A 136 14.61 -18.85 7.03
CA TYR A 136 14.83 -17.74 7.97
C TYR A 136 14.47 -18.08 9.42
N ASP A 137 14.35 -19.38 9.77
CA ASP A 137 14.08 -19.79 11.14
C ASP A 137 15.30 -19.54 12.03
N GLN A 138 15.21 -18.50 12.86
CA GLN A 138 16.24 -18.17 13.85
C GLN A 138 15.63 -18.19 15.26
N GLY A 139 15.89 -19.25 16.00
CA GLY A 139 15.51 -19.33 17.41
C GLY A 139 14.00 -19.35 17.69
N GLY A 140 13.20 -19.93 16.78
CA GLY A 140 11.75 -20.05 16.94
C GLY A 140 10.95 -18.93 16.27
N TYR A 141 11.61 -18.04 15.53
CA TYR A 141 10.99 -16.97 14.76
C TYR A 141 11.52 -16.95 13.34
N ILE A 142 10.63 -16.57 12.40
CA ILE A 142 10.98 -16.27 11.02
C ILE A 142 10.88 -14.77 10.83
N TYR A 143 11.91 -14.18 10.25
CA TYR A 143 11.95 -12.76 9.93
C TYR A 143 11.47 -12.57 8.49
N ALA A 144 10.54 -11.65 8.30
CA ALA A 144 10.02 -11.26 7.00
C ALA A 144 9.91 -9.75 6.90
N ALA A 145 10.30 -9.17 5.77
CA ALA A 145 10.13 -7.73 5.51
C ALA A 145 8.65 -7.32 5.55
N GLY A 146 7.77 -8.28 5.30
CA GLY A 146 6.34 -8.17 5.43
C GLY A 146 5.69 -9.55 5.29
N MET A 147 4.35 -9.57 5.31
CA MET A 147 3.58 -10.80 5.16
C MET A 147 2.23 -10.54 4.53
N VAL A 148 1.89 -11.28 3.49
CA VAL A 148 0.54 -11.31 2.95
C VAL A 148 -0.41 -11.98 3.94
N LEU A 149 -1.42 -11.24 4.38
CA LEU A 149 -2.45 -11.72 5.32
C LEU A 149 -3.61 -12.40 4.61
N ALA A 150 -3.98 -11.86 3.43
CA ALA A 150 -5.07 -12.35 2.60
C ALA A 150 -4.91 -11.90 1.15
N PHE A 151 -5.36 -12.72 0.22
CA PHE A 151 -5.45 -12.35 -1.20
C PHE A 151 -6.79 -11.70 -1.54
N ASN A 152 -7.86 -12.13 -0.90
CA ASN A 152 -9.20 -11.56 -1.10
C ASN A 152 -9.91 -11.32 0.25
N PRO A 153 -10.09 -10.06 0.66
CA PRO A 153 -9.50 -8.83 0.09
C PRO A 153 -7.98 -8.84 0.20
N SER A 154 -7.31 -8.10 -0.69
CA SER A 154 -5.85 -8.06 -0.71
C SER A 154 -5.32 -7.29 0.50
N ALA A 155 -4.61 -7.98 1.38
CA ALA A 155 -4.08 -7.39 2.60
C ALA A 155 -2.71 -7.97 2.95
N PHE A 156 -1.82 -7.12 3.46
CA PHE A 156 -0.53 -7.51 4.01
C PHE A 156 -0.17 -6.65 5.23
N VAL A 157 0.81 -7.11 5.99
CA VAL A 157 1.35 -6.41 7.15
C VAL A 157 2.86 -6.27 7.00
N PHE A 158 3.40 -5.18 7.50
CA PHE A 158 4.84 -4.99 7.64
C PHE A 158 5.15 -4.26 8.97
N ALA A 159 6.40 -4.39 9.44
CA ALA A 159 6.88 -3.65 10.59
C ALA A 159 7.17 -2.20 10.21
N GLU A 160 6.89 -1.26 11.12
CA GLU A 160 7.25 0.13 10.93
C GLU A 160 8.76 0.28 10.78
N HIS A 161 9.19 1.04 9.79
CA HIS A 161 10.60 1.32 9.50
C HIS A 161 11.01 2.74 9.89
N GLU A 162 10.31 3.34 10.85
CA GLU A 162 10.53 4.70 11.34
C GLU A 162 10.67 5.74 10.22
N ARG A 163 11.91 6.10 9.85
CA ARG A 163 12.20 7.10 8.82
C ARG A 163 12.79 6.51 7.53
N ASP A 164 12.84 5.20 7.41
CA ASP A 164 13.30 4.54 6.17
C ASP A 164 12.15 4.38 5.18
N PHE A 165 11.79 5.49 4.53
CA PHE A 165 10.70 5.52 3.55
C PHE A 165 10.99 4.67 2.31
N SER A 166 12.27 4.53 1.93
CA SER A 166 12.68 3.64 0.84
C SER A 166 12.38 2.20 1.17
N ARG A 167 12.62 1.79 2.41
CA ARG A 167 12.30 0.44 2.87
C ARG A 167 10.79 0.21 2.89
N ILE A 168 9.99 1.17 3.36
CA ILE A 168 8.52 1.08 3.32
C ILE A 168 8.04 0.86 1.87
N SER A 169 8.51 1.67 0.92
CA SER A 169 8.15 1.53 -0.50
C SER A 169 8.55 0.16 -1.05
N ASN A 170 9.72 -0.35 -0.69
CA ASN A 170 10.19 -1.67 -1.12
C ASN A 170 9.34 -2.80 -0.55
N VAL A 171 9.01 -2.78 0.74
CA VAL A 171 8.13 -3.80 1.35
C VAL A 171 6.77 -3.82 0.68
N VAL A 172 6.18 -2.65 0.41
CA VAL A 172 4.91 -2.54 -0.32
C VAL A 172 5.02 -3.16 -1.72
N ARG A 173 6.13 -2.95 -2.42
CA ARG A 173 6.39 -3.57 -3.73
C ARG A 173 6.47 -5.09 -3.62
N TYR A 174 7.20 -5.61 -2.64
CA TYR A 174 7.42 -7.05 -2.46
C TYR A 174 6.12 -7.77 -2.09
N GLU A 175 5.43 -7.34 -1.05
CA GLU A 175 4.17 -7.95 -0.63
C GLU A 175 3.06 -7.75 -1.66
N GLY A 176 3.03 -6.59 -2.29
CA GLY A 176 2.10 -6.29 -3.38
C GLY A 176 2.35 -7.16 -4.61
N GLU A 177 3.61 -7.49 -4.94
CA GLU A 177 3.96 -8.40 -6.05
C GLU A 177 3.35 -9.78 -5.86
N HIS A 178 3.44 -10.37 -4.67
CA HIS A 178 2.80 -11.65 -4.38
C HIS A 178 1.31 -11.62 -4.73
N ILE A 179 0.62 -10.53 -4.39
CA ILE A 179 -0.80 -10.36 -4.69
C ILE A 179 -1.03 -10.18 -6.20
N ILE A 180 -0.23 -9.36 -6.87
CA ILE A 180 -0.31 -9.16 -8.33
C ILE A 180 -0.11 -10.49 -9.06
N LEU A 181 0.93 -11.24 -8.73
CA LEU A 181 1.20 -12.55 -9.34
C LEU A 181 0.08 -13.54 -9.08
N TYR A 182 -0.45 -13.60 -7.86
CA TYR A 182 -1.56 -14.50 -7.52
C TYR A 182 -2.77 -14.32 -8.45
N TYR A 183 -3.05 -13.09 -8.90
CA TYR A 183 -4.21 -12.78 -9.72
C TYR A 183 -3.93 -12.69 -11.22
N ASN A 184 -2.67 -12.59 -11.65
CA ASN A 184 -2.32 -12.38 -13.05
C ASN A 184 -1.47 -13.50 -13.63
N ASP A 185 -0.63 -14.17 -12.81
CA ASP A 185 0.24 -15.29 -13.21
C ASP A 185 0.36 -16.28 -12.06
N ARG A 186 -0.65 -17.11 -11.92
CA ARG A 186 -0.74 -18.08 -10.84
C ARG A 186 0.41 -19.09 -10.83
N ALA A 187 0.88 -19.51 -12.02
CA ALA A 187 1.98 -20.46 -12.13
C ALA A 187 3.30 -19.86 -11.65
N LEU A 188 3.57 -18.60 -12.02
CA LEU A 188 4.74 -17.88 -11.54
C LEU A 188 4.66 -17.63 -10.02
N TYR A 189 3.48 -17.25 -9.51
CA TYR A 189 3.26 -17.13 -8.07
C TYR A 189 3.61 -18.40 -7.31
N GLU A 190 3.06 -19.55 -7.72
CA GLU A 190 3.28 -20.84 -7.05
C GLU A 190 4.75 -21.29 -7.08
N LYS A 191 5.47 -20.90 -8.13
CA LYS A 191 6.91 -21.17 -8.26
C LYS A 191 7.78 -20.30 -7.36
N THR A 192 7.37 -19.06 -7.08
CA THR A 192 8.25 -18.03 -6.49
C THR A 192 7.81 -17.52 -5.12
N ALA A 193 6.58 -17.81 -4.67
CA ALA A 193 6.05 -17.31 -3.41
C ALA A 193 6.76 -17.88 -2.17
N ASP A 194 7.35 -19.07 -2.26
CA ASP A 194 8.06 -19.68 -1.15
C ASP A 194 9.55 -19.36 -1.23
N HIS A 195 9.94 -18.30 -0.52
CA HIS A 195 11.33 -17.85 -0.47
C HIS A 195 12.26 -18.85 0.18
N SER A 196 11.74 -19.74 1.04
CA SER A 196 12.53 -20.81 1.67
C SER A 196 12.99 -21.87 0.66
N LYS A 197 12.34 -21.95 -0.50
CA LYS A 197 12.67 -22.85 -1.61
C LYS A 197 13.38 -22.14 -2.77
N GLY A 198 13.97 -20.99 -2.50
CA GLY A 198 14.65 -20.19 -3.53
C GLY A 198 13.72 -19.35 -4.38
N GLY A 199 12.51 -19.12 -3.90
CA GLY A 199 11.59 -18.14 -4.49
C GLY A 199 12.08 -16.71 -4.32
N GLY A 200 11.34 -15.76 -4.85
CA GLY A 200 11.70 -14.36 -4.78
C GLY A 200 10.68 -13.47 -5.51
N HIS A 201 11.13 -12.30 -5.93
CA HIS A 201 10.32 -11.29 -6.56
C HIS A 201 10.64 -11.15 -8.06
N PRO A 202 10.12 -12.06 -8.93
CA PRO A 202 10.60 -12.23 -10.31
C PRO A 202 10.33 -11.04 -11.23
N ILE A 203 9.31 -10.21 -10.96
CA ILE A 203 9.02 -9.05 -11.80
C ILE A 203 9.66 -7.75 -11.29
N LEU A 204 10.21 -7.76 -10.07
CA LEU A 204 10.87 -6.59 -9.48
C LEU A 204 12.39 -6.58 -9.67
N GLN A 205 12.94 -7.63 -10.28
CA GLN A 205 14.37 -7.80 -10.57
C GLN A 205 14.79 -7.08 -11.84
#